data_c71edebab62b53b5f1261ccd3f1f0f9c
#
_entry.id   c71edebab62b53b5f1261ccd3f1f0f9c
#
_cell.length_a   1.000
_cell.length_b   1.000
_cell.length_c   1.000
_cell.angle_alpha   90.00
_cell.angle_beta   90.00
_cell.angle_gamma   90.00
#
_symmetry.space_group_name_H-M   'P 1'
#
loop_
_entity.id
_entity.type
_entity.pdbx_description
1 polymer ?
#
loop_
_entity_poly.entity_id
_entity_poly.type
_entity_poly.pdbx_seq_one_letter_code
_entity_poly.pdbx_strand_id
1 'polypeptide(L)'
;LQAGDIHTGAFDDFESLIPVAHKYPSWVHIDGAFGLWAAASKGYSHLLKGADQADSWATDGHKWLNVPYDSGFAFTAHPDAHSRAFAVRAGYLPQESEMRDQMTWTPEFSRRARGYATFAAIRELGTDGIQDLVDRLCLHARGIVDGISPHPQVEVLAYPIINQGVIRFLSSAEKGGDQLHDQCTVDVIDAINASGEAFFQPSV
;
A
#
# COMPACT_ATOMS: atom_id res chain seq x y z
N LEU A 1 1.03 -12.67 1.95
CA LEU A 1 0.62 -11.92 3.15
C LEU A 1 0.40 -10.46 2.79
N GLN A 2 -0.40 -9.75 3.60
CA GLN A 2 -0.81 -8.37 3.34
C GLN A 2 -0.20 -7.42 4.39
N ALA A 3 0.41 -6.33 3.93
CA ALA A 3 0.82 -5.22 4.77
C ALA A 3 0.00 -3.98 4.38
N GLY A 4 -1.04 -3.68 5.15
CA GLY A 4 -1.97 -2.60 4.88
C GLY A 4 -3.04 -3.00 3.86
N ASP A 5 -4.08 -3.68 4.33
CA ASP A 5 -5.26 -4.01 3.53
C ASP A 5 -5.90 -2.74 2.94
N ILE A 6 -6.41 -2.82 1.72
CA ILE A 6 -6.91 -1.66 0.98
C ILE A 6 -8.12 -0.97 1.66
N HIS A 7 -8.93 -1.70 2.42
CA HIS A 7 -10.12 -1.16 3.08
C HIS A 7 -9.84 -0.76 4.52
N THR A 8 -9.26 -1.69 5.28
CA THR A 8 -9.12 -1.56 6.74
C THR A 8 -7.73 -1.08 7.18
N GLY A 9 -6.74 -1.12 6.30
CA GLY A 9 -5.34 -0.87 6.64
C GLY A 9 -4.73 -1.97 7.53
N ALA A 10 -5.35 -3.15 7.64
CA ALA A 10 -4.90 -4.24 8.49
C ALA A 10 -3.60 -4.88 8.00
N PHE A 11 -2.85 -5.45 8.93
CA PHE A 11 -1.60 -6.17 8.68
C PHE A 11 -1.74 -7.60 9.13
N ASP A 12 -1.16 -8.52 8.36
CA ASP A 12 -1.02 -9.91 8.80
C ASP A 12 0.04 -10.03 9.91
N ASP A 13 -0.07 -11.05 10.73
CA ASP A 13 0.93 -11.37 11.76
C ASP A 13 2.13 -12.08 11.14
N PHE A 14 3.06 -11.29 10.59
CA PHE A 14 4.25 -11.80 9.91
C PHE A 14 5.13 -12.66 10.83
N GLU A 15 5.30 -12.23 12.09
CA GLU A 15 6.13 -12.91 13.07
C GLU A 15 5.65 -14.34 13.36
N SER A 16 4.35 -14.57 13.36
CA SER A 16 3.75 -15.89 13.57
C SER A 16 3.61 -16.70 12.28
N LEU A 17 3.22 -16.05 11.17
CA LEU A 17 2.85 -16.76 9.93
C LEU A 17 4.06 -17.19 9.10
N ILE A 18 5.08 -16.33 8.95
CA ILE A 18 6.23 -16.63 8.09
C ILE A 18 7.02 -17.86 8.55
N PRO A 19 7.35 -18.02 9.86
CA PRO A 19 8.03 -19.22 10.32
C PRO A 19 7.21 -20.50 10.15
N VAL A 20 5.88 -20.42 10.15
CA VAL A 20 5.01 -21.57 9.88
C VAL A 20 5.05 -21.93 8.40
N ALA A 21 4.96 -20.93 7.51
CA ALA A 21 5.05 -21.14 6.06
C ALA A 21 6.39 -21.78 5.67
N HIS A 22 7.50 -21.30 6.24
CA HIS A 22 8.86 -21.81 5.95
C HIS A 22 9.15 -23.21 6.51
N LYS A 23 8.24 -23.81 7.27
CA LYS A 23 8.32 -25.27 7.56
C LYS A 23 8.04 -26.15 6.35
N TYR A 24 7.47 -25.55 5.30
CA TYR A 24 7.15 -26.17 4.03
C TYR A 24 7.94 -25.49 2.91
N PRO A 25 8.16 -26.12 1.74
CA PRO A 25 8.82 -25.50 0.60
C PRO A 25 7.91 -24.44 -0.06
N SER A 26 7.67 -23.33 0.65
CA SER A 26 6.79 -22.25 0.23
C SER A 26 7.55 -20.94 0.11
N TRP A 27 7.15 -20.11 -0.85
CA TRP A 27 7.60 -18.74 -1.00
C TRP A 27 6.63 -17.81 -0.31
N VAL A 28 7.12 -16.94 0.56
CA VAL A 28 6.30 -15.94 1.24
C VAL A 28 6.52 -14.58 0.57
N HIS A 29 5.44 -14.06 -0.02
CA HIS A 29 5.40 -12.72 -0.56
C HIS A 29 4.55 -11.80 0.31
N ILE A 30 5.01 -10.57 0.54
CA ILE A 30 4.23 -9.53 1.21
C ILE A 30 3.81 -8.48 0.17
N ASP A 31 2.51 -8.38 -0.05
CA ASP A 31 1.90 -7.23 -0.70
C ASP A 31 1.81 -6.08 0.31
N GLY A 32 2.67 -5.11 0.13
CA GLY A 32 2.74 -3.91 0.95
C GLY A 32 2.48 -2.65 0.14
N ALA A 33 1.60 -2.73 -0.88
CA ALA A 33 1.27 -1.63 -1.79
C ALA A 33 0.92 -0.33 -1.05
N PHE A 34 0.33 -0.44 0.13
CA PHE A 34 0.09 0.67 1.06
C PHE A 34 1.05 0.62 2.25
N GLY A 35 0.99 -0.43 3.05
CA GLY A 35 1.51 -0.45 4.40
C GLY A 35 3.01 -0.66 4.53
N LEU A 36 3.74 -1.06 3.49
CA LEU A 36 5.19 -1.24 3.61
C LEU A 36 5.91 0.08 3.95
N TRP A 37 5.32 1.21 3.57
CA TRP A 37 5.82 2.54 3.95
C TRP A 37 5.76 2.84 5.45
N ALA A 38 4.96 2.07 6.22
CA ALA A 38 4.95 2.15 7.68
C ALA A 38 6.34 1.89 8.29
N ALA A 39 7.23 1.16 7.59
CA ALA A 39 8.61 0.97 7.98
C ALA A 39 9.40 2.28 8.17
N ALA A 40 9.02 3.34 7.46
CA ALA A 40 9.68 4.64 7.54
C ALA A 40 9.26 5.45 8.78
N SER A 41 8.20 5.07 9.49
CA SER A 41 7.70 5.77 10.67
C SER A 41 8.02 5.03 11.96
N LYS A 42 8.57 5.75 12.92
CA LYS A 42 8.79 5.21 14.29
C LYS A 42 7.49 4.84 14.99
N GLY A 43 6.39 5.51 14.66
CA GLY A 43 5.07 5.24 15.22
C GLY A 43 4.41 3.98 14.66
N TYR A 44 4.72 3.62 13.43
CA TYR A 44 4.02 2.56 12.69
C TYR A 44 4.90 1.36 12.29
N SER A 45 6.23 1.47 12.40
CA SER A 45 7.15 0.38 12.00
C SER A 45 6.92 -0.94 12.75
N HIS A 46 6.36 -0.88 13.96
CA HIS A 46 5.99 -2.07 14.74
C HIS A 46 4.97 -2.97 14.03
N LEU A 47 4.14 -2.43 13.12
CA LEU A 47 3.18 -3.19 12.32
C LEU A 47 3.84 -4.16 11.32
N LEU A 48 5.11 -3.96 11.04
CA LEU A 48 5.90 -4.80 10.12
C LEU A 48 6.85 -5.75 10.86
N LYS A 49 6.62 -5.98 12.15
CA LYS A 49 7.46 -6.92 12.93
C LYS A 49 7.46 -8.31 12.28
N GLY A 50 8.65 -8.85 11.98
CA GLY A 50 8.83 -10.15 11.31
C GLY A 50 8.68 -10.11 9.78
N ALA A 51 8.28 -9.00 9.17
CA ALA A 51 8.14 -8.87 7.72
C ALA A 51 9.47 -9.06 6.97
N ASP A 52 10.60 -8.78 7.61
CA ASP A 52 11.96 -8.96 7.08
C ASP A 52 12.32 -10.43 6.79
N GLN A 53 11.54 -11.38 7.32
CA GLN A 53 11.74 -12.82 7.11
C GLN A 53 11.06 -13.34 5.81
N ALA A 54 10.31 -12.53 5.10
CA ALA A 54 9.68 -12.93 3.84
C ALA A 54 10.71 -13.10 2.71
N ASP A 55 10.30 -13.76 1.61
CA ASP A 55 11.14 -13.99 0.44
C ASP A 55 11.08 -12.82 -0.56
N SER A 56 9.94 -12.10 -0.59
CA SER A 56 9.76 -10.95 -1.47
C SER A 56 8.71 -9.97 -0.95
N TRP A 57 8.82 -8.72 -1.40
CA TRP A 57 7.91 -7.64 -1.05
C TRP A 57 7.58 -6.79 -2.27
N ALA A 58 6.38 -6.23 -2.31
CA ALA A 58 6.01 -5.20 -3.25
C ALA A 58 5.44 -3.98 -2.53
N THR A 59 5.70 -2.77 -3.06
CA THR A 59 5.06 -1.54 -2.60
C THR A 59 4.96 -0.52 -3.72
N ASP A 60 4.06 0.45 -3.57
CA ASP A 60 3.82 1.44 -4.59
C ASP A 60 4.32 2.84 -4.18
N GLY A 61 5.12 3.45 -5.05
CA GLY A 61 5.50 4.85 -4.92
C GLY A 61 4.38 5.80 -5.32
N HIS A 62 3.58 5.41 -6.32
CA HIS A 62 2.46 6.21 -6.82
C HIS A 62 1.25 6.26 -5.88
N LYS A 63 1.35 5.64 -4.70
CA LYS A 63 0.37 5.77 -3.61
C LYS A 63 0.90 6.74 -2.57
N TRP A 64 1.61 6.28 -1.56
CA TRP A 64 2.03 7.10 -0.43
C TRP A 64 3.06 8.19 -0.77
N LEU A 65 4.03 7.92 -1.65
CA LEU A 65 5.00 8.96 -2.05
C LEU A 65 4.42 10.00 -3.01
N ASN A 66 3.18 9.82 -3.48
CA ASN A 66 2.52 10.73 -4.40
C ASN A 66 3.34 11.05 -5.67
N VAL A 67 4.11 10.08 -6.16
CA VAL A 67 4.82 10.20 -7.43
C VAL A 67 3.91 9.81 -8.60
N PRO A 68 4.21 10.25 -9.83
CA PRO A 68 3.36 9.95 -10.99
C PRO A 68 3.22 8.45 -11.24
N TYR A 69 2.05 8.05 -11.76
CA TYR A 69 1.81 6.72 -12.29
C TYR A 69 2.71 6.45 -13.51
N ASP A 70 3.32 5.30 -13.59
CA ASP A 70 3.30 4.19 -12.65
C ASP A 70 4.63 4.11 -11.90
N SER A 71 4.59 3.82 -10.62
CA SER A 71 5.77 3.63 -9.78
C SER A 71 5.51 2.53 -8.76
N GLY A 72 6.09 1.36 -8.99
CA GLY A 72 6.06 0.22 -8.08
C GLY A 72 7.48 -0.24 -7.76
N PHE A 73 7.65 -0.79 -6.58
CA PHE A 73 8.89 -1.40 -6.11
C PHE A 73 8.67 -2.89 -5.93
N ALA A 74 9.63 -3.68 -6.38
CA ALA A 74 9.73 -5.10 -6.07
C ALA A 74 11.06 -5.35 -5.37
N PHE A 75 10.99 -5.99 -4.22
CA PHE A 75 12.14 -6.40 -3.43
C PHE A 75 12.18 -7.92 -3.32
N THR A 76 13.37 -8.49 -3.26
CA THR A 76 13.56 -9.92 -3.06
C THR A 76 14.74 -10.20 -2.15
N ALA A 77 14.58 -11.17 -1.26
CA ALA A 77 15.69 -11.74 -0.48
C ALA A 77 16.60 -12.66 -1.31
N HIS A 78 16.15 -13.06 -2.53
CA HIS A 78 16.81 -14.04 -3.38
C HIS A 78 17.22 -13.44 -4.75
N PRO A 79 18.18 -12.49 -4.80
CA PRO A 79 18.53 -11.75 -6.02
C PRO A 79 18.99 -12.68 -7.17
N ASP A 80 19.74 -13.75 -6.85
CA ASP A 80 20.22 -14.68 -7.86
C ASP A 80 19.10 -15.49 -8.51
N ALA A 81 18.11 -15.92 -7.73
CA ALA A 81 16.94 -16.62 -8.25
C ALA A 81 16.12 -15.70 -9.15
N HIS A 82 15.90 -14.47 -8.71
CA HIS A 82 15.20 -13.44 -9.48
C HIS A 82 15.90 -13.14 -10.80
N SER A 83 17.21 -12.83 -10.76
CA SER A 83 17.99 -12.55 -11.96
C SER A 83 17.98 -13.72 -12.95
N ARG A 84 18.10 -14.96 -12.48
CA ARG A 84 18.02 -16.15 -13.35
C ARG A 84 16.64 -16.32 -13.99
N ALA A 85 15.56 -15.95 -13.30
CA ALA A 85 14.21 -16.06 -13.82
C ALA A 85 13.94 -15.10 -15.01
N PHE A 86 14.57 -13.92 -14.99
CA PHE A 86 14.45 -12.92 -16.05
C PHE A 86 15.57 -12.93 -17.07
N ALA A 87 16.66 -13.70 -16.83
CA ALA A 87 17.79 -13.72 -17.74
C ALA A 87 17.43 -14.20 -19.15
N VAL A 88 17.63 -13.34 -20.13
CA VAL A 88 17.53 -13.68 -21.55
C VAL A 88 18.93 -13.75 -22.14
N ARG A 89 19.24 -14.89 -22.80
CA ARG A 89 20.52 -15.10 -23.46
C ARG A 89 20.35 -14.96 -24.98
N ALA A 90 21.08 -14.04 -25.56
CA ALA A 90 21.21 -13.90 -27.01
C ALA A 90 22.66 -13.58 -27.38
N GLY A 91 23.13 -14.09 -28.52
CA GLY A 91 24.53 -14.00 -28.90
C GLY A 91 25.06 -12.56 -29.11
N TYR A 92 24.16 -11.59 -29.24
CA TYR A 92 24.50 -10.17 -29.39
C TYR A 92 24.37 -9.37 -28.08
N LEU A 93 23.90 -9.99 -27.00
CA LEU A 93 23.78 -9.33 -25.71
C LEU A 93 25.07 -9.51 -24.90
N PRO A 94 25.55 -8.48 -24.18
CA PRO A 94 26.61 -8.62 -23.22
C PRO A 94 26.30 -9.71 -22.21
N GLN A 95 27.20 -10.64 -22.00
CA GLN A 95 26.94 -11.82 -21.17
C GLN A 95 27.26 -11.59 -19.70
N GLU A 96 28.16 -10.64 -19.39
CA GLU A 96 28.59 -10.36 -18.02
C GLU A 96 28.91 -8.87 -17.85
N SER A 97 28.41 -8.29 -16.78
CA SER A 97 28.72 -6.94 -16.32
C SER A 97 28.93 -7.00 -14.80
N GLU A 98 29.94 -6.28 -14.30
CA GLU A 98 30.12 -6.08 -12.85
C GLU A 98 28.96 -5.26 -12.25
N MET A 99 28.25 -4.51 -13.08
CA MET A 99 27.07 -3.74 -12.65
C MET A 99 25.80 -4.54 -12.88
N ARG A 100 24.82 -4.32 -12.02
CA ARG A 100 23.48 -4.88 -12.13
C ARG A 100 22.85 -4.48 -13.46
N ASP A 101 22.57 -5.45 -14.31
CA ASP A 101 21.85 -5.24 -15.56
C ASP A 101 20.34 -5.26 -15.32
N GLN A 102 19.65 -4.20 -15.71
CA GLN A 102 18.21 -4.08 -15.56
C GLN A 102 17.42 -5.11 -16.36
N MET A 103 17.97 -5.64 -17.44
CA MET A 103 17.34 -6.70 -18.27
C MET A 103 17.07 -8.00 -17.48
N THR A 104 17.87 -8.25 -16.42
CA THR A 104 17.71 -9.45 -15.58
C THR A 104 16.85 -9.21 -14.35
N TRP A 105 16.20 -8.03 -14.25
CA TRP A 105 15.42 -7.64 -13.06
C TRP A 105 13.97 -7.34 -13.33
N THR A 106 13.60 -7.21 -14.59
CA THR A 106 12.23 -6.87 -14.99
C THR A 106 11.87 -7.64 -16.27
N PRO A 107 10.59 -7.90 -16.51
CA PRO A 107 10.15 -8.64 -17.70
C PRO A 107 10.29 -7.85 -19.00
N GLU A 108 10.57 -6.56 -18.93
CA GLU A 108 10.63 -5.65 -20.08
C GLU A 108 12.07 -5.22 -20.37
N PHE A 109 12.48 -5.23 -21.64
CA PHE A 109 13.79 -4.72 -22.04
C PHE A 109 13.84 -3.20 -22.09
N SER A 110 12.88 -2.61 -22.81
CA SER A 110 12.76 -1.16 -22.95
C SER A 110 11.51 -0.67 -22.23
N ARG A 111 11.69 0.34 -21.39
CA ARG A 111 10.60 0.90 -20.61
C ARG A 111 10.85 2.36 -20.27
N ARG A 112 9.78 3.04 -19.90
CA ARG A 112 9.84 4.39 -19.37
C ARG A 112 10.76 4.45 -18.13
N ALA A 113 11.56 5.51 -18.01
CA ALA A 113 12.46 5.77 -16.87
C ALA A 113 11.67 6.29 -15.65
N ARG A 114 10.67 5.53 -15.22
CA ARG A 114 9.75 5.90 -14.12
C ARG A 114 10.45 6.05 -12.75
N GLY A 115 11.54 5.36 -12.55
CA GLY A 115 12.35 5.46 -11.33
C GLY A 115 12.99 6.83 -11.10
N TYR A 116 13.11 7.68 -12.14
CA TYR A 116 13.73 9.00 -12.00
C TYR A 116 12.89 9.94 -11.12
N ALA A 117 11.58 10.03 -11.37
CA ALA A 117 10.67 10.84 -10.56
C ALA A 117 10.63 10.34 -9.10
N THR A 118 10.61 9.02 -8.92
CA THR A 118 10.63 8.38 -7.60
C THR A 118 11.93 8.69 -6.85
N PHE A 119 13.08 8.59 -7.54
CA PHE A 119 14.38 8.95 -6.97
C PHE A 119 14.41 10.42 -6.54
N ALA A 120 13.91 11.33 -7.39
CA ALA A 120 13.86 12.76 -7.08
C ALA A 120 13.01 13.04 -5.83
N ALA A 121 11.82 12.42 -5.73
CA ALA A 121 10.95 12.56 -4.56
C ALA A 121 11.61 12.04 -3.27
N ILE A 122 12.24 10.86 -3.32
CA ILE A 122 12.96 10.30 -2.16
C ILE A 122 14.14 11.20 -1.76
N ARG A 123 14.87 11.75 -2.73
CA ARG A 123 16.01 12.64 -2.46
C ARG A 123 15.58 13.99 -1.88
N GLU A 124 14.46 14.54 -2.36
CA GLU A 124 13.88 15.78 -1.85
C GLU A 124 13.37 15.63 -0.42
N LEU A 125 12.60 14.59 -0.16
CA LEU A 125 12.00 14.34 1.16
C LEU A 125 13.06 13.90 2.19
N GLY A 126 14.02 13.07 1.79
CA GLY A 126 14.93 12.41 2.72
C GLY A 126 14.21 11.50 3.72
N THR A 127 14.94 10.97 4.68
CA THR A 127 14.39 10.06 5.70
C THR A 127 13.32 10.75 6.56
N ASP A 128 13.60 11.96 7.00
CA ASP A 128 12.72 12.71 7.91
C ASP A 128 11.44 13.15 7.19
N GLY A 129 11.55 13.60 5.93
CA GLY A 129 10.38 13.98 5.13
C GLY A 129 9.48 12.80 4.77
N ILE A 130 10.04 11.61 4.53
CA ILE A 130 9.24 10.40 4.31
C ILE A 130 8.55 9.97 5.61
N GLN A 131 9.24 10.01 6.74
CA GLN A 131 8.63 9.75 8.05
C GLN A 131 7.47 10.71 8.32
N ASP A 132 7.68 12.03 8.16
CA ASP A 132 6.64 13.05 8.34
C ASP A 132 5.45 12.81 7.41
N LEU A 133 5.70 12.45 6.14
CA LEU A 133 4.64 12.15 5.19
C LEU A 133 3.77 10.98 5.67
N VAL A 134 4.39 9.88 6.10
CA VAL A 134 3.68 8.69 6.62
C VAL A 134 2.85 9.06 7.85
N ASP A 135 3.48 9.72 8.83
CA ASP A 135 2.83 10.10 10.09
C ASP A 135 1.63 11.02 9.83
N ARG A 136 1.79 12.00 8.95
CA ARG A 136 0.76 12.99 8.59
C ARG A 136 -0.41 12.34 7.84
N LEU A 137 -0.16 11.42 6.89
CA LEU A 137 -1.23 10.70 6.19
C LEU A 137 -2.08 9.87 7.16
N CYS A 138 -1.44 9.21 8.13
CA CYS A 138 -2.15 8.45 9.15
C CYS A 138 -2.94 9.36 10.10
N LEU A 139 -2.36 10.51 10.47
CA LEU A 139 -3.04 11.51 11.32
C LEU A 139 -4.26 12.10 10.61
N HIS A 140 -4.17 12.41 9.32
CA HIS A 140 -5.29 12.94 8.55
C HIS A 140 -6.45 11.93 8.46
N ALA A 141 -6.17 10.65 8.19
CA ALA A 141 -7.22 9.63 8.14
C ALA A 141 -7.96 9.52 9.49
N ARG A 142 -7.23 9.50 10.60
CA ARG A 142 -7.83 9.51 11.94
C ARG A 142 -8.64 10.78 12.19
N GLY A 143 -8.09 11.95 11.87
CA GLY A 143 -8.79 13.22 12.05
C GLY A 143 -10.09 13.31 11.26
N ILE A 144 -10.15 12.74 10.06
CA ILE A 144 -11.37 12.67 9.26
C ILE A 144 -12.41 11.77 9.95
N VAL A 145 -12.00 10.55 10.33
CA VAL A 145 -12.92 9.61 10.99
C VAL A 145 -13.40 10.14 12.34
N ASP A 146 -12.50 10.71 13.15
CA ASP A 146 -12.86 11.32 14.44
C ASP A 146 -13.80 12.52 14.30
N GLY A 147 -13.62 13.32 13.24
CA GLY A 147 -14.49 14.46 12.96
C GLY A 147 -15.89 14.07 12.52
N ILE A 148 -16.06 12.94 11.85
CA ILE A 148 -17.34 12.47 11.31
C ILE A 148 -18.06 11.53 12.28
N SER A 149 -17.34 10.69 13.01
CA SER A 149 -17.87 9.64 13.89
C SER A 149 -18.87 10.10 14.96
N PRO A 150 -18.85 11.37 15.49
CA PRO A 150 -19.84 11.81 16.43
C PRO A 150 -21.25 12.01 15.84
N HIS A 151 -21.37 12.01 14.50
CA HIS A 151 -22.69 12.18 13.86
C HIS A 151 -23.53 10.91 14.06
N PRO A 152 -24.81 11.03 14.51
CA PRO A 152 -25.64 9.87 14.90
C PRO A 152 -25.98 8.93 13.72
N GLN A 153 -25.82 9.38 12.49
CA GLN A 153 -26.04 8.60 11.28
C GLN A 153 -24.72 8.07 10.69
N VAL A 154 -23.62 8.04 11.44
CA VAL A 154 -22.35 7.50 11.00
C VAL A 154 -21.98 6.28 11.82
N GLU A 155 -21.63 5.22 11.14
CA GLU A 155 -21.06 4.00 11.70
C GLU A 155 -19.60 3.86 11.23
N VAL A 156 -18.66 3.69 12.16
CA VAL A 156 -17.26 3.41 11.85
C VAL A 156 -17.08 1.91 11.76
N LEU A 157 -16.92 1.39 10.53
CA LEU A 157 -16.73 -0.04 10.26
C LEU A 157 -15.27 -0.46 10.47
N ALA A 158 -14.31 0.42 10.12
CA ALA A 158 -12.91 0.22 10.43
C ALA A 158 -12.26 1.56 10.81
N TYR A 159 -11.74 1.62 12.03
CA TYR A 159 -10.96 2.78 12.49
C TYR A 159 -9.54 2.73 11.90
N PRO A 160 -8.96 3.86 11.48
CA PRO A 160 -7.68 3.87 10.80
C PRO A 160 -6.53 3.30 11.63
N ILE A 161 -5.98 2.19 11.19
CA ILE A 161 -4.71 1.63 11.69
C ILE A 161 -3.56 2.46 11.10
N ILE A 162 -3.61 2.67 9.80
CA ILE A 162 -2.71 3.56 9.05
C ILE A 162 -3.53 4.69 8.41
N ASN A 163 -3.52 4.87 7.10
CA ASN A 163 -4.21 5.96 6.40
C ASN A 163 -5.52 5.54 5.72
N GLN A 164 -6.05 4.35 6.02
CA GLN A 164 -7.36 3.89 5.57
C GLN A 164 -8.31 3.75 6.76
N GLY A 165 -9.55 4.15 6.55
CA GLY A 165 -10.66 3.94 7.45
C GLY A 165 -11.94 3.72 6.66
N VAL A 166 -12.87 2.95 7.20
CA VAL A 166 -14.16 2.67 6.56
C VAL A 166 -15.28 3.19 7.44
N ILE A 167 -16.12 4.02 6.85
CA ILE A 167 -17.32 4.55 7.48
C ILE A 167 -18.54 4.21 6.63
N ARG A 168 -19.69 4.13 7.28
CA ARG A 168 -20.99 3.90 6.66
C ARG A 168 -21.96 4.98 7.11
N PHE A 169 -22.77 5.50 6.21
CA PHE A 169 -23.83 6.43 6.53
C PHE A 169 -25.16 5.68 6.69
N LEU A 170 -25.80 5.87 7.83
CA LEU A 170 -27.03 5.16 8.17
C LEU A 170 -28.25 5.90 7.64
N SER A 171 -29.12 5.18 6.94
CA SER A 171 -30.43 5.69 6.56
C SER A 171 -31.33 5.86 7.78
N SER A 172 -32.09 6.94 7.84
CA SER A 172 -33.10 7.18 8.89
C SER A 172 -34.38 6.35 8.71
N ALA A 173 -34.51 5.59 7.62
CA ALA A 173 -35.68 4.75 7.39
C ALA A 173 -35.71 3.54 8.34
N GLU A 174 -36.77 3.40 9.13
CA GLU A 174 -36.91 2.33 10.14
C GLU A 174 -36.95 0.89 9.57
N LYS A 175 -37.17 0.76 8.26
CA LYS A 175 -37.25 -0.56 7.61
C LYS A 175 -36.45 -0.56 6.32
N GLY A 176 -35.34 -1.32 6.30
CA GLY A 176 -34.60 -1.47 5.06
C GLY A 176 -33.26 -2.20 5.15
N GLY A 177 -32.76 -2.43 6.33
CA GLY A 177 -31.54 -3.20 6.53
C GLY A 177 -30.30 -2.60 5.84
N ASP A 178 -29.29 -3.44 5.67
CA ASP A 178 -27.97 -3.05 5.16
C ASP A 178 -28.03 -2.37 3.78
N GLN A 179 -28.88 -2.83 2.88
CA GLN A 179 -28.99 -2.26 1.51
C GLN A 179 -29.35 -0.77 1.51
N LEU A 180 -30.23 -0.33 2.45
CA LEU A 180 -30.56 1.10 2.52
C LEU A 180 -29.41 1.93 3.12
N HIS A 181 -28.63 1.37 4.03
CA HIS A 181 -27.45 2.03 4.55
C HIS A 181 -26.37 2.15 3.49
N ASP A 182 -26.15 1.11 2.69
CA ASP A 182 -25.22 1.13 1.58
C ASP A 182 -25.63 2.17 0.52
N GLN A 183 -26.90 2.22 0.15
CA GLN A 183 -27.38 3.23 -0.78
C GLN A 183 -27.25 4.65 -0.20
N CYS A 184 -27.57 4.84 1.08
CA CYS A 184 -27.38 6.12 1.76
C CYS A 184 -25.90 6.54 1.75
N THR A 185 -24.99 5.59 1.94
CA THR A 185 -23.54 5.84 1.89
C THR A 185 -23.12 6.30 0.49
N VAL A 186 -23.60 5.65 -0.57
CA VAL A 186 -23.33 6.07 -1.95
C VAL A 186 -23.88 7.47 -2.21
N ASP A 187 -25.14 7.73 -1.85
CA ASP A 187 -25.79 9.03 -2.06
C ASP A 187 -25.04 10.19 -1.35
N VAL A 188 -24.56 9.95 -0.12
CA VAL A 188 -23.78 10.94 0.64
C VAL A 188 -22.43 11.17 -0.01
N ILE A 189 -21.73 10.12 -0.44
CA ILE A 189 -20.44 10.23 -1.13
C ILE A 189 -20.60 11.00 -2.44
N ASP A 190 -21.64 10.70 -3.23
CA ASP A 190 -21.92 11.41 -4.48
C ASP A 190 -22.20 12.88 -4.24
N ALA A 191 -22.94 13.22 -3.17
CA ALA A 191 -23.20 14.61 -2.80
C ALA A 191 -21.92 15.36 -2.37
N ILE A 192 -21.05 14.71 -1.59
CA ILE A 192 -19.75 15.27 -1.20
C ILE A 192 -18.87 15.52 -2.44
N ASN A 193 -18.76 14.53 -3.31
CA ASN A 193 -17.96 14.63 -4.53
C ASN A 193 -18.49 15.72 -5.47
N ALA A 194 -19.82 15.83 -5.59
CA ALA A 194 -20.47 16.88 -6.39
C ALA A 194 -20.25 18.29 -5.83
N SER A 195 -20.04 18.43 -4.52
CA SER A 195 -19.77 19.73 -3.89
C SER A 195 -18.38 20.28 -4.25
N GLY A 196 -17.43 19.44 -4.61
CA GLY A 196 -16.03 19.80 -4.86
C GLY A 196 -15.20 20.09 -3.60
N GLU A 197 -15.77 19.95 -2.41
CA GLU A 197 -15.09 20.20 -1.13
C GLU A 197 -14.14 19.04 -0.75
N ALA A 198 -14.51 17.81 -1.08
CA ALA A 198 -13.72 16.61 -0.84
C ALA A 198 -14.00 15.55 -1.89
N PHE A 199 -13.13 14.55 -1.96
CA PHE A 199 -13.30 13.38 -2.81
C PHE A 199 -13.19 12.11 -1.99
N PHE A 200 -14.23 11.28 -2.01
CA PHE A 200 -14.26 9.96 -1.40
C PHE A 200 -14.65 8.90 -2.43
N GLN A 201 -14.22 7.68 -2.20
CA GLN A 201 -14.54 6.56 -3.06
C GLN A 201 -15.35 5.53 -2.26
N PRO A 202 -16.49 5.04 -2.79
CA PRO A 202 -17.19 3.95 -2.15
C PRO A 202 -16.37 2.67 -2.23
N SER A 203 -16.45 1.88 -1.16
CA SER A 203 -15.93 0.51 -1.13
C SER A 203 -17.08 -0.46 -1.36
N VAL A 204 -16.94 -1.40 -2.26
CA VAL A 204 -17.92 -2.46 -2.58
C VAL A 204 -17.37 -3.82 -2.19
#